data_42859dc5eefe40d7b67e0028cd7db90c
#
_entry.id   42859dc5eefe40d7b67e0028cd7db90c
#
_cell.length_a   1.000
_cell.length_b   1.000
_cell.length_c   1.000
_cell.angle_alpha   90.00
_cell.angle_beta   90.00
_cell.angle_gamma   90.00
#
_symmetry.space_group_name_H-M   'P 1'
#
loop_
_entity.id
_entity.type
_entity.pdbx_description
1 polymer ?
#
loop_
_entity_poly.entity_id
_entity_poly.type
_entity_poly.pdbx_seq_one_letter_code
_entity_poly.pdbx_strand_id
1 'polypeptide(L)'
;MARIAVIGAGAVGSTLGALLRRAGQDVTLIGRPEQVAAIRKGGLHIDGALGKFIVQVPIGEQLNFRPDLALLTVKTQDVVSAVKANLPFLKDIPLITLQNGLRSDDFVAGILPPHQIVSAVVSIIATYLTPGRRYYCIAGFIGDRPSLCHD
;
A
#
# COMPACT_ATOMS: atom_id res chain seq x y z
N MET A 1 8.00 15.99 -8.92
CA MET A 1 7.55 15.14 -7.81
C MET A 1 7.27 13.77 -8.38
N ALA A 2 7.77 12.70 -7.77
CA ALA A 2 7.57 11.35 -8.26
C ALA A 2 6.10 10.91 -8.08
N ARG A 3 5.53 10.28 -9.10
CA ARG A 3 4.18 9.69 -9.06
C ARG A 3 4.27 8.29 -8.51
N ILE A 4 3.68 8.06 -7.36
CA ILE A 4 3.75 6.78 -6.63
C ILE A 4 2.42 6.03 -6.79
N ALA A 5 2.49 4.77 -7.19
CA ALA A 5 1.33 3.88 -7.17
C ALA A 5 1.42 2.93 -5.97
N VAL A 6 0.34 2.78 -5.21
CA VAL A 6 0.24 1.77 -4.16
C VAL A 6 -0.79 0.73 -4.60
N ILE A 7 -0.31 -0.44 -5.00
CA ILE A 7 -1.14 -1.54 -5.51
C ILE A 7 -1.57 -2.44 -4.36
N GLY A 8 -2.82 -2.27 -3.95
CA GLY A 8 -3.43 -2.94 -2.82
C GLY A 8 -3.90 -1.94 -1.74
N ALA A 9 -5.15 -1.51 -1.79
CA ALA A 9 -5.75 -0.64 -0.77
C ALA A 9 -6.19 -1.43 0.49
N GLY A 10 -5.43 -2.44 0.88
CA GLY A 10 -5.56 -3.16 2.15
C GLY A 10 -5.07 -2.35 3.34
N ALA A 11 -4.91 -2.98 4.51
CA ALA A 11 -4.50 -2.28 5.73
C ALA A 11 -3.15 -1.55 5.56
N VAL A 12 -2.14 -2.26 5.10
CA VAL A 12 -0.78 -1.70 4.89
C VAL A 12 -0.78 -0.64 3.79
N GLY A 13 -1.33 -0.95 2.61
CA GLY A 13 -1.31 -0.04 1.47
C GLY A 13 -2.10 1.24 1.72
N SER A 14 -3.26 1.15 2.37
CA SER A 14 -4.04 2.34 2.75
C SER A 14 -3.30 3.22 3.76
N THR A 15 -2.63 2.60 4.76
CA THR A 15 -1.84 3.35 5.73
C THR A 15 -0.67 4.07 5.07
N LEU A 16 0.10 3.35 4.23
CA LEU A 16 1.22 3.96 3.48
C LEU A 16 0.73 5.06 2.55
N GLY A 17 -0.34 4.81 1.78
CA GLY A 17 -0.93 5.81 0.90
C GLY A 17 -1.39 7.07 1.62
N ALA A 18 -2.01 6.91 2.80
CA ALA A 18 -2.43 8.04 3.62
C ALA A 18 -1.24 8.85 4.13
N LEU A 19 -0.20 8.18 4.64
CA LEU A 19 0.99 8.84 5.16
C LEU A 19 1.78 9.55 4.05
N LEU A 20 1.96 8.92 2.90
CA LEU A 20 2.59 9.52 1.74
C LEU A 20 1.82 10.75 1.26
N ARG A 21 0.49 10.65 1.16
CA ARG A 21 -0.35 11.77 0.75
C ARG A 21 -0.30 12.92 1.74
N ARG A 22 -0.34 12.62 3.04
CA ARG A 22 -0.18 13.61 4.12
C ARG A 22 1.19 14.30 4.09
N ALA A 23 2.23 13.58 3.69
CA ALA A 23 3.56 14.13 3.46
C ALA A 23 3.71 14.91 2.15
N GLY A 24 2.61 15.15 1.42
CA GLY A 24 2.60 15.94 0.19
C GLY A 24 3.05 15.18 -1.06
N GLN A 25 3.17 13.84 -1.01
CA GLN A 25 3.58 13.06 -2.16
C GLN A 25 2.40 12.87 -3.16
N ASP A 26 2.74 12.75 -4.44
CA ASP A 26 1.77 12.39 -5.49
C ASP A 26 1.56 10.87 -5.49
N VAL A 27 0.53 10.42 -4.77
CA VAL A 27 0.24 9.01 -4.58
C VAL A 27 -1.18 8.66 -5.04
N THR A 28 -1.30 7.52 -5.73
CA THR A 28 -2.57 6.92 -6.14
C THR A 28 -2.66 5.51 -5.59
N LEU A 29 -3.79 5.18 -4.98
CA LEU A 29 -4.11 3.82 -4.52
C LEU A 29 -4.77 3.01 -5.64
N ILE A 30 -4.49 1.71 -5.66
CA ILE A 30 -5.21 0.73 -6.48
C ILE A 30 -5.86 -0.28 -5.55
N GLY A 31 -7.17 -0.44 -5.66
CA GLY A 31 -7.95 -1.28 -4.75
C GLY A 31 -9.15 -1.93 -5.42
N ARG A 32 -9.87 -2.74 -4.65
CA ARG A 32 -11.10 -3.40 -5.09
C ARG A 32 -12.25 -2.39 -5.22
N PRO A 33 -13.29 -2.68 -6.02
CA PRO A 33 -14.41 -1.76 -6.27
C PRO A 33 -15.03 -1.18 -4.99
N GLU A 34 -15.23 -2.01 -3.96
CA GLU A 34 -15.79 -1.56 -2.68
C GLU A 34 -14.89 -0.58 -1.92
N GLN A 35 -13.56 -0.75 -2.04
CA GLN A 35 -12.57 0.17 -1.46
C GLN A 35 -12.56 1.49 -2.23
N VAL A 36 -12.60 1.40 -3.55
CA VAL A 36 -12.65 2.58 -4.44
C VAL A 36 -13.88 3.42 -4.13
N ALA A 37 -15.06 2.81 -4.06
CA ALA A 37 -16.32 3.51 -3.76
C ALA A 37 -16.26 4.20 -2.38
N ALA A 38 -15.81 3.50 -1.34
CA ALA A 38 -15.77 4.01 0.02
C ALA A 38 -14.76 5.17 0.18
N ILE A 39 -13.55 5.01 -0.38
CA ILE A 39 -12.48 6.02 -0.24
C ILE A 39 -12.80 7.26 -1.08
N ARG A 40 -13.37 7.11 -2.26
CA ARG A 40 -13.84 8.26 -3.06
C ARG A 40 -14.91 9.08 -2.35
N LYS A 41 -15.84 8.41 -1.67
CA LYS A 41 -16.95 9.06 -0.97
C LYS A 41 -16.52 9.76 0.31
N GLY A 42 -15.70 9.11 1.15
CA GLY A 42 -15.43 9.56 2.52
C GLY A 42 -13.96 9.90 2.80
N GLY A 43 -13.08 9.73 1.83
CA GLY A 43 -11.63 9.79 2.09
C GLY A 43 -11.14 8.56 2.84
N LEU A 44 -9.87 8.56 3.14
CA LEU A 44 -9.20 7.52 3.89
C LEU A 44 -9.06 7.95 5.34
N HIS A 45 -9.73 7.25 6.23
CA HIS A 45 -9.73 7.53 7.66
C HIS A 45 -8.64 6.73 8.33
N ILE A 46 -7.75 7.40 9.02
CA ILE A 46 -6.66 6.82 9.81
C ILE A 46 -6.88 7.17 11.26
N ASP A 47 -6.72 6.19 12.14
CA ASP A 47 -6.80 6.35 13.59
C ASP A 47 -5.75 5.44 14.24
N GLY A 48 -4.91 5.97 15.12
CA GLY A 48 -3.87 5.20 15.79
C GLY A 48 -2.73 6.07 16.34
N ALA A 49 -1.55 5.47 16.49
CA ALA A 49 -0.40 6.08 17.16
C ALA A 49 0.07 7.42 16.54
N LEU A 50 -0.18 7.65 15.25
CA LEU A 50 0.14 8.92 14.58
C LEU A 50 -1.02 9.93 14.58
N GLY A 51 -2.02 9.69 15.40
CA GLY A 51 -3.20 10.52 15.53
C GLY A 51 -4.37 10.06 14.65
N LYS A 52 -5.43 10.86 14.69
CA LYS A 52 -6.67 10.63 13.96
C LYS A 52 -6.81 11.68 12.86
N PHE A 53 -6.94 11.25 11.61
CA PHE A 53 -7.08 12.15 10.48
C PHE A 53 -7.79 11.50 9.29
N ILE A 54 -8.28 12.34 8.39
CA ILE A 54 -8.87 11.94 7.11
C ILE A 54 -8.04 12.57 6.00
N VAL A 55 -7.74 11.78 4.97
CA VAL A 55 -7.01 12.28 3.81
C VAL A 55 -7.69 11.84 2.52
N GLN A 56 -7.79 12.77 1.57
CA GLN A 56 -8.26 12.46 0.23
C GLN A 56 -7.10 11.92 -0.60
N VAL A 57 -7.24 10.68 -1.05
CA VAL A 57 -6.24 10.00 -1.88
C VAL A 57 -6.89 9.57 -3.18
N PRO A 58 -6.31 9.89 -4.34
CA PRO A 58 -6.74 9.32 -5.61
C PRO A 58 -6.73 7.79 -5.54
N ILE A 59 -7.80 7.17 -6.03
CA ILE A 59 -7.93 5.70 -6.02
C ILE A 59 -8.64 5.21 -7.27
N GLY A 60 -8.17 4.10 -7.81
CA GLY A 60 -8.75 3.38 -8.94
C GLY A 60 -8.71 1.86 -8.72
N GLU A 61 -9.33 1.12 -9.62
CA GLU A 61 -9.30 -0.35 -9.62
C GLU A 61 -8.07 -0.90 -10.31
N GLN A 62 -7.55 -0.15 -11.30
CA GLN A 62 -6.34 -0.45 -12.05
C GLN A 62 -5.57 0.83 -12.34
N LEU A 63 -4.27 0.70 -12.63
CA LEU A 63 -3.47 1.80 -13.13
C LEU A 63 -3.99 2.26 -14.50
N ASN A 64 -4.03 3.56 -14.70
CA ASN A 64 -4.29 4.21 -15.99
C ASN A 64 -3.18 5.20 -16.37
N PHE A 65 -2.05 5.12 -15.69
CA PHE A 65 -0.86 5.93 -15.92
C PHE A 65 0.38 5.12 -15.55
N ARG A 66 1.54 5.50 -16.08
CA ARG A 66 2.84 4.97 -15.69
C ARG A 66 3.34 5.71 -14.47
N PRO A 67 3.50 5.05 -13.31
CA PRO A 67 4.11 5.64 -12.14
C PRO A 67 5.64 5.68 -12.25
N ASP A 68 6.30 6.50 -11.44
CA ASP A 68 7.76 6.49 -11.30
C ASP A 68 8.22 5.40 -10.31
N LEU A 69 7.31 4.99 -9.40
CA LEU A 69 7.53 3.96 -8.40
C LEU A 69 6.21 3.27 -8.07
N ALA A 70 6.24 1.95 -7.93
CA ALA A 70 5.10 1.19 -7.44
C ALA A 70 5.42 0.45 -6.14
N LEU A 71 4.47 0.49 -5.18
CA LEU A 71 4.48 -0.27 -3.94
C LEU A 71 3.45 -1.39 -4.05
N LEU A 72 3.87 -2.64 -3.95
CA LEU A 72 2.99 -3.80 -4.00
C LEU A 72 2.65 -4.23 -2.57
N THR A 73 1.40 -4.02 -2.17
CA THR A 73 0.91 -4.23 -0.80
C THR A 73 -0.27 -5.20 -0.72
N VAL A 74 -0.60 -5.86 -1.82
CA VAL A 74 -1.61 -6.94 -1.82
C VAL A 74 -1.12 -8.13 -1.00
N LYS A 75 -2.03 -9.01 -0.60
CA LYS A 75 -1.65 -10.28 0.03
C LYS A 75 -0.89 -11.16 -0.96
N THR A 76 -0.01 -12.03 -0.47
CA THR A 76 0.84 -12.91 -1.30
C THR A 76 0.05 -13.68 -2.35
N GLN A 77 -1.13 -14.18 -2.02
CA GLN A 77 -2.03 -14.89 -2.94
C GLN A 77 -2.53 -14.04 -4.12
N ASP A 78 -2.57 -12.72 -3.96
CA ASP A 78 -3.10 -11.77 -4.96
C ASP A 78 -1.97 -11.13 -5.80
N VAL A 79 -0.70 -11.41 -5.50
CA VAL A 79 0.48 -10.78 -6.15
C VAL A 79 0.46 -10.98 -7.65
N VAL A 80 0.32 -12.22 -8.12
CA VAL A 80 0.36 -12.54 -9.55
C VAL A 80 -0.75 -11.84 -10.32
N SER A 81 -1.98 -11.89 -9.81
CA SER A 81 -3.13 -11.24 -10.44
C SER A 81 -3.00 -9.72 -10.46
N ALA A 82 -2.55 -9.12 -9.38
CA ALA A 82 -2.37 -7.67 -9.27
C ALA A 82 -1.28 -7.15 -10.21
N VAL A 83 -0.14 -7.85 -10.30
CA VAL A 83 0.93 -7.48 -11.21
C VAL A 83 0.49 -7.62 -12.67
N LYS A 84 -0.16 -8.74 -13.03
CA LYS A 84 -0.65 -8.97 -14.40
C LYS A 84 -1.70 -7.93 -14.82
N ALA A 85 -2.62 -7.57 -13.95
CA ALA A 85 -3.65 -6.57 -14.23
C ALA A 85 -3.08 -5.17 -14.51
N ASN A 86 -1.91 -4.86 -13.95
CA ASN A 86 -1.27 -3.56 -14.08
C ASN A 86 0.02 -3.59 -14.95
N LEU A 87 0.33 -4.74 -15.57
CA LEU A 87 1.58 -4.99 -16.28
C LEU A 87 1.96 -3.93 -17.32
N PRO A 88 1.03 -3.39 -18.14
CA PRO A 88 1.38 -2.37 -19.13
C PRO A 88 2.02 -1.11 -18.53
N PHE A 89 1.71 -0.81 -17.27
CA PHE A 89 2.17 0.40 -16.56
C PHE A 89 3.36 0.13 -15.63
N LEU A 90 3.71 -1.14 -15.38
CA LEU A 90 4.76 -1.54 -14.45
C LEU A 90 6.10 -1.86 -15.13
N LYS A 91 6.15 -1.89 -16.46
CA LYS A 91 7.40 -2.16 -17.18
C LYS A 91 8.43 -1.06 -16.94
N ASP A 92 9.66 -1.46 -16.66
CA ASP A 92 10.83 -0.58 -16.51
C ASP A 92 10.68 0.49 -15.43
N ILE A 93 9.90 0.22 -14.39
CA ILE A 93 9.80 1.06 -13.20
C ILE A 93 10.16 0.24 -11.96
N PRO A 94 10.72 0.86 -10.90
CA PRO A 94 10.95 0.17 -9.64
C PRO A 94 9.64 -0.31 -9.02
N LEU A 95 9.59 -1.59 -8.63
CA LEU A 95 8.48 -2.19 -7.90
C LEU A 95 8.98 -2.66 -6.53
N ILE A 96 8.48 -2.05 -5.47
CA ILE A 96 8.81 -2.45 -4.10
C ILE A 96 7.77 -3.44 -3.61
N THR A 97 8.20 -4.66 -3.28
CA THR A 97 7.38 -5.69 -2.67
C THR A 97 7.39 -5.52 -1.14
N LEU A 98 6.21 -5.50 -0.53
CA LEU A 98 6.01 -5.23 0.90
C LEU A 98 5.29 -6.37 1.62
N GLN A 99 5.26 -7.55 1.02
CA GLN A 99 4.65 -8.73 1.62
C GLN A 99 5.58 -9.34 2.68
N ASN A 100 5.00 -9.79 3.77
CA ASN A 100 5.70 -10.60 4.76
C ASN A 100 5.90 -12.02 4.21
N GLY A 101 7.09 -12.32 3.72
CA GLY A 101 7.46 -13.66 3.25
C GLY A 101 8.36 -13.67 2.00
N LEU A 102 9.26 -14.65 1.95
CA LEU A 102 10.31 -14.79 0.93
C LEU A 102 9.80 -15.15 -0.48
N ARG A 103 8.54 -15.52 -0.64
CA ARG A 103 8.00 -16.04 -1.91
C ARG A 103 7.40 -14.97 -2.85
N SER A 104 7.08 -13.80 -2.32
CA SER A 104 6.42 -12.77 -3.14
C SER A 104 7.31 -12.26 -4.26
N ASP A 105 8.59 -12.14 -3.97
CA ASP A 105 9.60 -11.67 -4.94
C ASP A 105 9.78 -12.68 -6.08
N ASP A 106 9.76 -13.99 -5.78
CA ASP A 106 9.83 -15.04 -6.79
C ASP A 106 8.63 -15.00 -7.75
N PHE A 107 7.43 -14.76 -7.23
CA PHE A 107 6.22 -14.62 -8.05
C PHE A 107 6.29 -13.40 -8.97
N VAL A 108 6.81 -12.29 -8.47
CA VAL A 108 6.98 -11.07 -9.27
C VAL A 108 8.09 -11.25 -10.29
N ALA A 109 9.21 -11.89 -9.94
CA ALA A 109 10.33 -12.18 -10.81
C ALA A 109 9.97 -13.12 -11.99
N GLY A 110 8.92 -13.93 -11.83
CA GLY A 110 8.33 -14.70 -12.92
C GLY A 110 7.55 -13.87 -13.96
N ILE A 111 7.30 -12.58 -13.68
CA ILE A 111 6.49 -11.69 -14.55
C ILE A 111 7.29 -10.46 -15.00
N LEU A 112 8.06 -9.88 -14.10
CA LEU A 112 8.84 -8.67 -14.29
C LEU A 112 10.34 -8.95 -14.15
N PRO A 113 11.21 -8.19 -14.84
CA PRO A 113 12.67 -8.34 -14.71
C PRO A 113 13.12 -8.16 -13.25
N PRO A 114 13.99 -9.06 -12.74
CA PRO A 114 14.45 -8.99 -11.34
C PRO A 114 15.11 -7.68 -10.94
N HIS A 115 15.78 -7.00 -11.87
CA HIS A 115 16.49 -5.74 -11.58
C HIS A 115 15.57 -4.57 -11.21
N GLN A 116 14.27 -4.65 -11.52
CA GLN A 116 13.29 -3.63 -11.12
C GLN A 116 12.58 -3.96 -9.79
N ILE A 117 12.83 -5.15 -9.22
CA ILE A 117 12.16 -5.61 -7.98
C ILE A 117 13.02 -5.23 -6.78
N VAL A 118 12.44 -4.54 -5.82
CA VAL A 118 13.06 -4.18 -4.57
C VAL A 118 12.27 -4.80 -3.43
N SER A 119 12.89 -5.71 -2.69
CA SER A 119 12.27 -6.32 -1.51
C SER A 119 12.37 -5.38 -0.32
N ALA A 120 11.28 -5.15 0.38
CA ALA A 120 11.27 -4.35 1.59
C ALA A 120 10.42 -5.00 2.70
N VAL A 121 10.87 -4.83 3.94
CA VAL A 121 10.14 -5.30 5.13
C VAL A 121 9.40 -4.13 5.75
N VAL A 122 8.11 -4.31 6.01
CA VAL A 122 7.27 -3.31 6.67
C VAL A 122 6.92 -3.77 8.07
N SER A 123 7.31 -2.97 9.06
CA SER A 123 6.93 -3.15 10.46
C SER A 123 5.76 -2.23 10.83
N ILE A 124 4.64 -2.39 10.14
CA ILE A 124 3.40 -1.67 10.43
C ILE A 124 2.34 -2.67 10.86
N ILE A 125 1.80 -2.50 12.06
CA ILE A 125 0.60 -3.21 12.48
C ILE A 125 -0.59 -2.34 12.08
N ALA A 126 -1.34 -2.77 11.09
CA ALA A 126 -2.52 -2.07 10.61
C ALA A 126 -3.71 -3.03 10.55
N THR A 127 -4.84 -2.62 11.12
CA THR A 127 -6.08 -3.39 11.11
C THR A 127 -7.08 -2.75 10.16
N TYR A 128 -7.70 -3.58 9.35
CA TYR A 128 -8.78 -3.20 8.44
C TYR A 128 -10.12 -3.43 9.12
N LEU A 129 -10.86 -2.38 9.44
CA LEU A 129 -12.19 -2.52 10.05
C LEU A 129 -13.31 -2.53 9.02
N THR A 130 -13.35 -1.51 8.17
CA THR A 130 -14.35 -1.36 7.11
C THR A 130 -13.72 -0.64 5.91
N PRO A 131 -14.28 -0.75 4.69
CA PRO A 131 -13.81 0.01 3.55
C PRO A 131 -13.69 1.52 3.89
N GLY A 132 -12.54 2.12 3.61
CA GLY A 132 -12.26 3.53 3.90
C GLY A 132 -11.94 3.85 5.36
N ARG A 133 -12.05 2.92 6.31
CA ARG A 133 -11.76 3.16 7.72
C ARG A 133 -10.65 2.24 8.23
N ARG A 134 -9.59 2.82 8.79
CA ARG A 134 -8.39 2.11 9.23
C ARG A 134 -7.98 2.50 10.63
N TYR A 135 -7.57 1.51 11.41
CA TYR A 135 -6.73 1.72 12.58
C TYR A 135 -5.35 1.16 12.25
N TYR A 136 -4.33 1.91 12.59
CA TYR A 136 -2.97 1.40 12.54
C TYR A 136 -2.26 1.66 13.85
N CYS A 137 -1.50 0.68 14.27
CA CYS A 137 -0.54 0.81 15.35
C CYS A 137 0.85 0.64 14.73
N ILE A 138 1.74 1.61 14.89
CA ILE A 138 3.13 1.45 14.51
C ILE A 138 3.82 0.74 15.66
N ALA A 139 4.16 -0.53 15.49
CA ALA A 139 5.12 -1.18 16.37
C ALA A 139 6.52 -0.72 15.92
N GLY A 140 6.95 0.42 16.41
CA GLY A 140 8.34 0.85 16.33
C GLY A 140 9.12 0.15 17.44
N PHE A 141 10.10 -0.66 17.11
CA PHE A 141 11.17 -0.99 18.03
C PHE A 141 12.03 0.26 18.22
N ILE A 142 11.68 1.09 19.17
CA ILE A 142 12.58 2.06 19.77
C ILE A 142 12.66 1.68 21.23
N GLY A 143 13.73 0.97 21.59
CA GLY A 143 14.18 0.74 22.95
C GLY A 143 13.14 0.33 23.97
N ASP A 144 13.19 -0.89 24.41
CA ASP A 144 12.77 -1.45 25.70
C ASP A 144 11.31 -1.55 26.13
N ARG A 145 10.28 -1.17 25.37
CA ARG A 145 8.89 -1.64 25.68
C ARG A 145 8.01 -1.66 24.43
N PRO A 146 7.26 -2.76 24.19
CA PRO A 146 6.17 -2.72 23.23
C PRO A 146 5.05 -1.86 23.83
N SER A 147 4.73 -0.73 23.20
CA SER A 147 3.50 -0.01 23.50
C SER A 147 2.33 -0.80 22.93
N LEU A 148 1.69 -1.58 23.79
CA LEU A 148 0.43 -2.24 23.48
C LEU A 148 -0.62 -1.16 23.16
N CYS A 149 -1.36 -1.35 22.07
CA CYS A 149 -2.57 -0.57 21.81
C CYS A 149 -3.52 -0.77 22.99
N HIS A 150 -3.82 0.28 23.71
CA HIS A 150 -4.91 0.28 24.67
C HIS A 150 -6.20 0.61 23.92
N ASP A 151 -7.25 -0.18 24.23
CA ASP A 151 -8.64 -0.01 23.80
C ASP A 151 -9.21 1.38 24.09
#